data_a459209e24d9c9fa134b162a5fcc42e0
#
_entry.id   a459209e24d9c9fa134b162a5fcc42e0
#
_cell.length_a   1.000
_cell.length_b   1.000
_cell.length_c   1.000
_cell.angle_alpha   90.00
_cell.angle_beta   90.00
_cell.angle_gamma   90.00
#
_symmetry.space_group_name_H-M   'P 1'
#
loop_
_entity.id
_entity.type
_entity.pdbx_description
1 polymer ?
#
loop_
_entity_poly.entity_id
_entity_poly.type
_entity_poly.pdbx_seq_one_letter_code
_entity_poly.pdbx_strand_id
1 'polypeptide(L)'
;MKQKVIILTGASSGIGYQTAKKLAKEGHIVYSAARRIEKMEALKAFGVKPLWVDVTSEESINKAIETIITTEGKIDVLVNNAGYGSYGAVEDVDIEEARKQFDVNLFGVAMLTKKVLPYMRQQGSGTIINVGSMGGRLTIFFGAWYHATKYALEAFSDALRMETKQFGIIAVR
;
A
#
# COMPACT_ATOMS: atom_id res chain seq x y z
N MET A 1 4.85 -4.88 22.93
CA MET A 1 5.54 -4.86 21.59
C MET A 1 6.21 -3.51 21.39
N LYS A 2 7.35 -3.44 20.69
CA LYS A 2 7.98 -2.14 20.38
C LYS A 2 7.08 -1.36 19.41
N GLN A 3 6.85 -0.06 19.71
CA GLN A 3 6.09 0.83 18.84
C GLN A 3 6.71 0.93 17.44
N LYS A 4 5.90 0.86 16.41
CA LYS A 4 6.29 0.95 15.00
C LYS A 4 5.69 2.17 14.34
N VAL A 5 6.40 2.76 13.38
CA VAL A 5 5.88 3.78 12.45
C VAL A 5 5.39 3.08 11.20
N ILE A 6 4.10 3.21 10.91
CA ILE A 6 3.40 2.46 9.87
C ILE A 6 2.73 3.44 8.91
N ILE A 7 3.00 3.30 7.61
CA ILE A 7 2.18 3.92 6.57
C ILE A 7 1.27 2.86 5.94
N LEU A 8 -0.03 3.16 5.85
CA LEU A 8 -1.04 2.25 5.29
C LEU A 8 -1.87 2.97 4.24
N THR A 9 -1.86 2.45 3.02
CA THR A 9 -2.61 3.02 1.90
C THR A 9 -4.01 2.45 1.77
N GLY A 10 -4.94 3.19 1.13
CA GLY A 10 -6.33 2.74 0.96
C GLY A 10 -7.13 2.71 2.26
N ALA A 11 -6.78 3.54 3.24
CA ALA A 11 -7.37 3.55 4.58
C ALA A 11 -8.70 4.30 4.70
N SER A 12 -9.26 4.82 3.62
CA SER A 12 -10.53 5.56 3.66
C SER A 12 -11.78 4.68 3.84
N SER A 13 -11.64 3.35 3.74
CA SER A 13 -12.75 2.40 3.89
C SER A 13 -12.26 0.96 4.09
N GLY A 14 -13.20 0.04 4.39
CA GLY A 14 -12.98 -1.41 4.37
C GLY A 14 -11.83 -1.89 5.26
N ILE A 15 -11.04 -2.82 4.73
CA ILE A 15 -9.94 -3.47 5.43
C ILE A 15 -8.90 -2.45 5.91
N GLY A 16 -8.50 -1.51 5.06
CA GLY A 16 -7.49 -0.50 5.41
C GLY A 16 -7.92 0.38 6.58
N TYR A 17 -9.18 0.82 6.60
CA TYR A 17 -9.73 1.62 7.71
C TYR A 17 -9.67 0.87 9.05
N GLN A 18 -10.15 -0.39 9.05
CA GLN A 18 -10.18 -1.20 10.27
C GLN A 18 -8.77 -1.58 10.74
N THR A 19 -7.87 -1.84 9.81
CA THR A 19 -6.46 -2.13 10.10
C THR A 19 -5.77 -0.92 10.72
N ALA A 20 -5.94 0.28 10.16
CA ALA A 20 -5.37 1.51 10.70
C ALA A 20 -5.85 1.75 12.15
N LYS A 21 -7.17 1.62 12.37
CA LYS A 21 -7.78 1.74 13.70
C LYS A 21 -7.22 0.72 14.70
N LYS A 22 -7.09 -0.53 14.30
CA LYS A 22 -6.59 -1.61 15.16
C LYS A 22 -5.12 -1.38 15.54
N LEU A 23 -4.26 -1.10 14.58
CA LEU A 23 -2.83 -0.87 14.81
C LEU A 23 -2.58 0.35 15.71
N ALA A 24 -3.35 1.42 15.57
CA ALA A 24 -3.26 2.58 16.45
C ALA A 24 -3.67 2.24 17.89
N LYS A 25 -4.74 1.44 18.08
CA LYS A 25 -5.14 0.95 19.40
C LYS A 25 -4.11 0.03 20.06
N GLU A 26 -3.28 -0.65 19.28
CA GLU A 26 -2.17 -1.48 19.75
C GLU A 26 -0.91 -0.64 20.08
N GLY A 27 -1.01 0.71 19.99
CA GLY A 27 0.05 1.64 20.38
C GLY A 27 1.06 1.96 19.28
N HIS A 28 0.78 1.63 18.03
CA HIS A 28 1.63 2.00 16.89
C HIS A 28 1.34 3.41 16.41
N ILE A 29 2.33 4.08 15.80
CA ILE A 29 2.16 5.34 15.09
C ILE A 29 1.70 5.00 13.68
N VAL A 30 0.44 5.34 13.34
CA VAL A 30 -0.18 4.95 12.07
C VAL A 30 -0.49 6.19 11.23
N TYR A 31 0.08 6.25 10.06
CA TYR A 31 -0.26 7.19 9.00
C TYR A 31 -1.19 6.49 8.01
N SER A 32 -2.44 6.94 7.97
CA SER A 32 -3.44 6.43 7.02
C SER A 32 -3.44 7.29 5.77
N ALA A 33 -3.23 6.67 4.61
CA ALA A 33 -3.04 7.36 3.35
C ALA A 33 -4.16 7.02 2.35
N ALA A 34 -4.88 8.03 1.86
CA ALA A 34 -5.89 7.90 0.82
C ALA A 34 -6.26 9.26 0.22
N ARG A 35 -6.95 9.26 -0.94
CA ARG A 35 -7.46 10.48 -1.58
C ARG A 35 -8.62 11.12 -0.81
N ARG A 36 -9.48 10.31 -0.17
CA ARG A 36 -10.68 10.76 0.56
C ARG A 36 -10.35 10.98 2.02
N ILE A 37 -9.65 12.07 2.31
CA ILE A 37 -9.15 12.37 3.66
C ILE A 37 -10.30 12.54 4.67
N GLU A 38 -11.42 13.10 4.23
CA GLU A 38 -12.63 13.32 5.05
C GLU A 38 -13.18 12.01 5.65
N LYS A 39 -13.00 10.89 4.95
CA LYS A 39 -13.41 9.56 5.46
C LYS A 39 -12.47 8.98 6.51
N MET A 40 -11.32 9.58 6.69
CA MET A 40 -10.32 9.15 7.68
C MET A 40 -10.31 10.05 8.94
N GLU A 41 -11.06 11.16 8.95
CA GLU A 41 -11.09 12.10 10.07
C GLU A 41 -11.46 11.41 11.40
N ALA A 42 -12.44 10.52 11.38
CA ALA A 42 -12.85 9.76 12.57
C ALA A 42 -11.73 8.86 13.14
N LEU A 43 -10.72 8.51 12.34
CA LEU A 43 -9.57 7.73 12.80
C LEU A 43 -8.66 8.53 13.73
N LYS A 44 -8.68 9.87 13.69
CA LYS A 44 -7.90 10.74 14.57
C LYS A 44 -8.24 10.50 16.05
N ALA A 45 -9.49 10.15 16.37
CA ALA A 45 -9.92 9.80 17.73
C ALA A 45 -9.18 8.56 18.29
N PHE A 46 -8.55 7.76 17.45
CA PHE A 46 -7.74 6.60 17.82
C PHE A 46 -6.23 6.87 17.72
N GLY A 47 -5.82 8.12 17.44
CA GLY A 47 -4.41 8.50 17.28
C GLY A 47 -3.83 8.23 15.88
N VAL A 48 -4.65 7.85 14.90
CA VAL A 48 -4.22 7.73 13.51
C VAL A 48 -3.98 9.12 12.91
N LYS A 49 -2.95 9.25 12.08
CA LYS A 49 -2.56 10.49 11.39
C LYS A 49 -2.96 10.38 9.89
N PRO A 50 -4.09 10.99 9.46
CA PRO A 50 -4.49 10.94 8.05
C PRO A 50 -3.57 11.76 7.16
N LEU A 51 -3.21 11.22 5.99
CA LEU A 51 -2.49 11.90 4.93
C LEU A 51 -3.25 11.82 3.61
N TRP A 52 -3.30 12.92 2.88
CA TRP A 52 -3.79 12.88 1.50
C TRP A 52 -2.72 12.25 0.61
N VAL A 53 -3.06 11.14 -0.04
CA VAL A 53 -2.17 10.44 -0.97
C VAL A 53 -2.99 9.87 -2.13
N ASP A 54 -2.58 10.22 -3.34
CA ASP A 54 -2.92 9.48 -4.54
C ASP A 54 -1.74 8.57 -4.88
N VAL A 55 -1.94 7.25 -4.83
CA VAL A 55 -0.87 6.28 -5.08
C VAL A 55 -0.38 6.29 -6.53
N THR A 56 -1.08 6.98 -7.44
CA THR A 56 -0.67 7.17 -8.83
C THR A 56 0.13 8.47 -9.04
N SER A 57 0.26 9.31 -8.00
CA SER A 57 0.99 10.58 -8.05
C SER A 57 2.30 10.48 -7.27
N GLU A 58 3.43 10.51 -7.98
CA GLU A 58 4.75 10.50 -7.37
C GLU A 58 4.97 11.69 -6.43
N GLU A 59 4.44 12.87 -6.78
CA GLU A 59 4.53 14.08 -5.96
C GLU A 59 3.83 13.88 -4.61
N SER A 60 2.60 13.35 -4.61
CA SER A 60 1.86 13.12 -3.37
C SER A 60 2.51 12.08 -2.48
N ILE A 61 3.10 11.04 -3.09
CA ILE A 61 3.86 10.00 -2.38
C ILE A 61 5.10 10.62 -1.72
N ASN A 62 5.88 11.41 -2.47
CA ASN A 62 7.08 12.06 -1.95
C ASN A 62 6.75 12.94 -0.75
N LYS A 63 5.73 13.79 -0.85
CA LYS A 63 5.28 14.67 0.22
C LYS A 63 4.86 13.91 1.47
N ALA A 64 4.13 12.80 1.30
CA ALA A 64 3.70 11.96 2.43
C ALA A 64 4.90 11.30 3.14
N ILE A 65 5.83 10.72 2.39
CA ILE A 65 7.02 10.08 2.93
C ILE A 65 7.92 11.12 3.63
N GLU A 66 8.15 12.28 3.01
CA GLU A 66 8.90 13.37 3.61
C GLU A 66 8.29 13.83 4.94
N THR A 67 6.97 13.99 4.98
CA THR A 67 6.23 14.33 6.21
C THR A 67 6.50 13.31 7.32
N ILE A 68 6.43 12.01 7.01
CA ILE A 68 6.65 10.95 7.98
C ILE A 68 8.12 10.93 8.44
N ILE A 69 9.07 11.01 7.53
CA ILE A 69 10.50 10.96 7.85
C ILE A 69 10.92 12.17 8.67
N THR A 70 10.45 13.38 8.33
CA THR A 70 10.74 14.60 9.09
C THR A 70 10.18 14.53 10.51
N THR A 71 9.01 13.91 10.68
CA THR A 71 8.33 13.84 11.99
C THR A 71 8.85 12.69 12.85
N GLU A 72 9.04 11.52 12.28
CA GLU A 72 9.32 10.27 13.02
C GLU A 72 10.76 9.74 12.83
N GLY A 73 11.49 10.27 11.85
CA GLY A 73 12.85 9.84 11.51
C GLY A 73 12.95 8.48 10.82
N LYS A 74 11.82 7.77 10.65
CA LYS A 74 11.81 6.39 10.12
C LYS A 74 10.45 5.96 9.59
N ILE A 75 10.45 4.85 8.84
CA ILE A 75 9.25 4.07 8.50
C ILE A 75 9.59 2.60 8.77
N ASP A 76 8.91 1.99 9.74
CA ASP A 76 9.11 0.57 10.09
C ASP A 76 8.29 -0.37 9.21
N VAL A 77 7.08 0.05 8.80
CA VAL A 77 6.15 -0.79 8.04
C VAL A 77 5.46 0.02 6.93
N LEU A 78 5.47 -0.52 5.73
CA LEU A 78 4.64 -0.07 4.61
C LEU A 78 3.55 -1.12 4.36
N VAL A 79 2.27 -0.70 4.41
CA VAL A 79 1.14 -1.55 4.03
C VAL A 79 0.52 -1.00 2.74
N ASN A 80 0.79 -1.66 1.63
CA ASN A 80 0.19 -1.39 0.34
C ASN A 80 -1.17 -2.09 0.26
N ASN A 81 -2.22 -1.39 0.70
CA ASN A 81 -3.59 -1.89 0.70
C ASN A 81 -4.49 -1.17 -0.32
N ALA A 82 -4.08 -0.02 -0.84
CA ALA A 82 -4.84 0.66 -1.89
C ALA A 82 -4.98 -0.24 -3.12
N GLY A 83 -6.20 -0.37 -3.62
CA GLY A 83 -6.49 -1.18 -4.78
C GLY A 83 -7.99 -1.25 -5.03
N TYR A 84 -8.37 -1.58 -6.26
CA TYR A 84 -9.76 -1.82 -6.65
C TYR A 84 -9.82 -2.83 -7.80
N GLY A 85 -11.01 -3.37 -8.06
CA GLY A 85 -11.28 -4.22 -9.19
C GLY A 85 -12.38 -3.62 -10.07
N SER A 86 -12.16 -3.61 -11.37
CA SER A 86 -13.17 -3.37 -12.40
C SER A 86 -13.35 -4.66 -13.18
N TYR A 87 -14.58 -5.02 -13.43
CA TYR A 87 -14.97 -6.31 -14.01
C TYR A 87 -15.77 -6.08 -15.29
N GLY A 88 -15.56 -6.93 -16.29
CA GLY A 88 -16.24 -6.91 -17.56
C GLY A 88 -15.58 -7.88 -18.54
N ALA A 89 -16.23 -8.15 -19.70
CA ALA A 89 -15.59 -8.89 -20.76
C ALA A 89 -14.36 -8.14 -21.28
N VAL A 90 -13.35 -8.87 -21.72
CA VAL A 90 -12.08 -8.25 -22.19
C VAL A 90 -12.33 -7.25 -23.32
N GLU A 91 -13.29 -7.53 -24.18
CA GLU A 91 -13.65 -6.68 -25.32
C GLU A 91 -14.47 -5.43 -24.93
N ASP A 92 -15.14 -5.45 -23.74
CA ASP A 92 -16.00 -4.36 -23.28
C ASP A 92 -15.29 -3.40 -22.33
N VAL A 93 -14.26 -3.87 -21.62
CA VAL A 93 -13.51 -3.02 -20.68
C VAL A 93 -12.59 -2.08 -21.43
N ASP A 94 -12.81 -0.77 -21.26
CA ASP A 94 -11.96 0.25 -21.84
C ASP A 94 -10.49 0.02 -21.40
N ILE A 95 -9.57 0.10 -22.35
CA ILE A 95 -8.15 -0.06 -22.11
C ILE A 95 -7.60 0.97 -21.09
N GLU A 96 -8.18 2.17 -21.07
CA GLU A 96 -7.81 3.21 -20.10
C GLU A 96 -8.25 2.83 -18.67
N GLU A 97 -9.38 2.15 -18.51
CA GLU A 97 -9.78 1.61 -17.21
C GLU A 97 -8.86 0.47 -16.78
N ALA A 98 -8.46 -0.40 -17.71
CA ALA A 98 -7.48 -1.45 -17.44
C ALA A 98 -6.12 -0.84 -16.98
N ARG A 99 -5.64 0.21 -17.66
CA ARG A 99 -4.42 0.93 -17.30
C ARG A 99 -4.52 1.52 -15.89
N LYS A 100 -5.63 2.20 -15.57
CA LYS A 100 -5.87 2.75 -14.21
C LYS A 100 -5.83 1.69 -13.12
N GLN A 101 -6.33 0.48 -13.39
CA GLN A 101 -6.21 -0.62 -12.43
C GLN A 101 -4.74 -1.01 -12.20
N PHE A 102 -3.93 -1.10 -13.26
CA PHE A 102 -2.49 -1.35 -13.13
C PHE A 102 -1.78 -0.21 -12.40
N ASP A 103 -2.12 1.04 -12.70
CA ASP A 103 -1.52 2.21 -12.05
C ASP A 103 -1.74 2.18 -10.54
N VAL A 104 -2.94 1.83 -10.09
CA VAL A 104 -3.24 1.76 -8.66
C VAL A 104 -2.72 0.47 -8.03
N ASN A 105 -3.03 -0.69 -8.63
CA ASN A 105 -2.84 -1.99 -7.98
C ASN A 105 -1.40 -2.51 -8.06
N LEU A 106 -0.59 -1.99 -8.99
CA LEU A 106 0.79 -2.43 -9.21
C LEU A 106 1.79 -1.26 -9.18
N PHE A 107 1.65 -0.28 -10.09
CA PHE A 107 2.64 0.80 -10.18
C PHE A 107 2.65 1.70 -8.95
N GLY A 108 1.49 1.98 -8.34
CA GLY A 108 1.40 2.72 -7.08
C GLY A 108 2.10 1.98 -5.92
N VAL A 109 1.93 0.65 -5.87
CA VAL A 109 2.66 -0.20 -4.90
C VAL A 109 4.18 -0.11 -5.14
N ALA A 110 4.60 -0.21 -6.41
CA ALA A 110 6.01 -0.13 -6.79
C ALA A 110 6.62 1.23 -6.45
N MET A 111 5.90 2.34 -6.75
CA MET A 111 6.37 3.69 -6.43
C MET A 111 6.55 3.90 -4.92
N LEU A 112 5.54 3.56 -4.10
CA LEU A 112 5.66 3.67 -2.65
C LEU A 112 6.80 2.82 -2.11
N THR A 113 6.91 1.57 -2.56
CA THR A 113 7.98 0.66 -2.18
C THR A 113 9.34 1.26 -2.51
N LYS A 114 9.53 1.75 -3.75
CA LYS A 114 10.77 2.38 -4.20
C LYS A 114 11.17 3.57 -3.32
N LYS A 115 10.20 4.38 -2.88
CA LYS A 115 10.46 5.58 -2.06
C LYS A 115 10.76 5.24 -0.59
N VAL A 116 10.20 4.16 -0.05
CA VAL A 116 10.43 3.75 1.35
C VAL A 116 11.70 2.92 1.52
N LEU A 117 12.07 2.12 0.53
CA LEU A 117 13.23 1.21 0.59
C LEU A 117 14.56 1.86 1.02
N PRO A 118 14.95 3.05 0.55
CA PRO A 118 16.21 3.68 0.98
C PRO A 118 16.28 3.88 2.50
N TYR A 119 15.19 4.32 3.11
CA TYR A 119 15.11 4.52 4.57
C TYR A 119 15.17 3.19 5.32
N MET A 120 14.44 2.17 4.87
CA MET A 120 14.49 0.84 5.48
C MET A 120 15.87 0.20 5.35
N ARG A 121 16.58 0.39 4.22
CA ARG A 121 17.96 -0.08 4.06
C ARG A 121 18.91 0.62 5.02
N GLN A 122 18.80 1.93 5.17
CA GLN A 122 19.60 2.69 6.13
C GLN A 122 19.36 2.24 7.57
N GLN A 123 18.11 1.87 7.90
CA GLN A 123 17.71 1.33 9.20
C GLN A 123 18.23 -0.12 9.43
N GLY A 124 18.61 -0.85 8.36
CA GLY A 124 18.89 -2.29 8.40
C GLY A 124 17.68 -3.15 8.77
N SER A 125 16.48 -2.61 8.66
CA SER A 125 15.23 -3.30 8.99
C SER A 125 14.02 -2.62 8.37
N GLY A 126 12.97 -3.41 8.08
CA GLY A 126 11.70 -2.90 7.56
C GLY A 126 10.74 -4.03 7.28
N THR A 127 9.46 -3.71 7.11
CA THR A 127 8.45 -4.68 6.66
C THR A 127 7.58 -4.04 5.59
N ILE A 128 7.44 -4.71 4.46
CA ILE A 128 6.56 -4.30 3.37
C ILE A 128 5.47 -5.37 3.23
N ILE A 129 4.22 -4.96 3.36
CA ILE A 129 3.06 -5.83 3.25
C ILE A 129 2.27 -5.38 2.02
N ASN A 130 2.21 -6.24 1.00
CA ASN A 130 1.39 -6.02 -0.19
C ASN A 130 0.08 -6.79 -0.05
N VAL A 131 -1.05 -6.11 0.01
CA VAL A 131 -2.35 -6.77 0.14
C VAL A 131 -2.72 -7.42 -1.20
N GLY A 132 -2.47 -8.72 -1.28
CA GLY A 132 -2.79 -9.57 -2.42
C GLY A 132 -4.30 -9.84 -2.58
N SER A 133 -4.60 -10.93 -3.22
CA SER A 133 -5.98 -11.44 -3.39
C SER A 133 -5.93 -12.91 -3.79
N MET A 134 -7.00 -13.65 -3.54
CA MET A 134 -7.22 -14.94 -4.21
C MET A 134 -7.15 -14.79 -5.74
N GLY A 135 -7.57 -13.60 -6.26
CA GLY A 135 -7.47 -13.25 -7.66
C GLY A 135 -6.03 -13.14 -8.22
N GLY A 136 -5.00 -13.26 -7.38
CA GLY A 136 -3.61 -13.44 -7.81
C GLY A 136 -3.19 -14.91 -7.94
N ARG A 137 -4.10 -15.85 -7.66
CA ARG A 137 -3.84 -17.32 -7.70
C ARG A 137 -4.85 -18.08 -8.57
N LEU A 138 -6.02 -17.51 -8.76
CA LEU A 138 -7.07 -18.07 -9.61
C LEU A 138 -7.75 -16.94 -10.38
N THR A 139 -8.41 -17.31 -11.47
CA THR A 139 -9.17 -16.37 -12.30
C THR A 139 -10.65 -16.75 -12.29
N ILE A 140 -11.50 -15.73 -12.40
CA ILE A 140 -12.94 -15.89 -12.58
C ILE A 140 -13.41 -15.12 -13.82
N PHE A 141 -14.60 -15.43 -14.25
CA PHE A 141 -15.25 -14.79 -15.39
C PHE A 141 -15.30 -13.26 -15.21
N PHE A 142 -15.11 -12.52 -16.26
CA PHE A 142 -15.09 -11.04 -16.30
C PHE A 142 -14.01 -10.34 -15.45
N GLY A 143 -13.10 -11.08 -14.85
CA GLY A 143 -12.07 -10.52 -13.97
C GLY A 143 -10.68 -10.35 -14.61
N ALA A 144 -10.55 -10.45 -15.94
CA ALA A 144 -9.26 -10.54 -16.62
C ALA A 144 -8.25 -9.48 -16.16
N TRP A 145 -8.63 -8.19 -16.19
CA TRP A 145 -7.73 -7.10 -15.84
C TRP A 145 -7.40 -7.07 -14.34
N TYR A 146 -8.41 -7.25 -13.48
CA TYR A 146 -8.16 -7.33 -12.04
C TYR A 146 -7.21 -8.47 -11.68
N HIS A 147 -7.47 -9.66 -12.21
CA HIS A 147 -6.61 -10.83 -11.96
C HIS A 147 -5.19 -10.57 -12.48
N ALA A 148 -5.04 -10.01 -13.68
CA ALA A 148 -3.74 -9.66 -14.22
C ALA A 148 -2.94 -8.74 -13.27
N THR A 149 -3.57 -7.70 -12.70
CA THR A 149 -2.89 -6.85 -11.71
C THR A 149 -2.48 -7.62 -10.46
N LYS A 150 -3.31 -8.54 -9.98
CA LYS A 150 -3.03 -9.30 -8.76
C LYS A 150 -1.99 -10.40 -8.97
N TYR A 151 -1.97 -11.06 -10.13
CA TYR A 151 -0.86 -11.97 -10.51
C TYR A 151 0.46 -11.20 -10.65
N ALA A 152 0.43 -10.02 -11.27
CA ALA A 152 1.61 -9.17 -11.36
C ALA A 152 2.13 -8.74 -9.98
N LEU A 153 1.23 -8.42 -9.03
CA LEU A 153 1.58 -8.08 -7.66
C LEU A 153 2.21 -9.25 -6.90
N GLU A 154 1.75 -10.50 -7.15
CA GLU A 154 2.35 -11.70 -6.59
C GLU A 154 3.81 -11.83 -7.04
N ALA A 155 4.06 -11.79 -8.36
CA ALA A 155 5.40 -11.87 -8.92
C ALA A 155 6.32 -10.74 -8.43
N PHE A 156 5.82 -9.51 -8.41
CA PHE A 156 6.53 -8.35 -7.87
C PHE A 156 6.93 -8.56 -6.40
N SER A 157 6.01 -9.08 -5.58
CA SER A 157 6.26 -9.29 -4.16
C SER A 157 7.29 -10.39 -3.90
N ASP A 158 7.28 -11.46 -4.71
CA ASP A 158 8.26 -12.53 -4.62
C ASP A 158 9.67 -12.06 -4.98
N ALA A 159 9.82 -11.29 -6.07
CA ALA A 159 11.08 -10.69 -6.48
C ALA A 159 11.59 -9.71 -5.39
N LEU A 160 10.72 -8.82 -4.94
CA LEU A 160 11.04 -7.85 -3.88
C LEU A 160 11.58 -8.53 -2.61
N ARG A 161 10.95 -9.63 -2.18
CA ARG A 161 11.40 -10.39 -1.01
C ARG A 161 12.81 -10.93 -1.17
N MET A 162 13.17 -11.43 -2.35
CA MET A 162 14.52 -11.93 -2.63
C MET A 162 15.54 -10.79 -2.62
N GLU A 163 15.22 -9.68 -3.27
CA GLU A 163 16.12 -8.51 -3.40
C GLU A 163 16.39 -7.82 -2.05
N THR A 164 15.39 -7.81 -1.14
CA THR A 164 15.45 -7.02 0.09
C THR A 164 15.95 -7.80 1.31
N LYS A 165 15.95 -9.12 1.25
CA LYS A 165 16.32 -10.01 2.35
C LYS A 165 17.70 -9.68 2.95
N GLN A 166 18.69 -9.40 2.11
CA GLN A 166 20.06 -9.07 2.53
C GLN A 166 20.16 -7.78 3.36
N PHE A 167 19.16 -6.91 3.30
CA PHE A 167 19.10 -5.64 4.05
C PHE A 167 18.25 -5.73 5.33
N GLY A 168 17.85 -6.95 5.74
CA GLY A 168 16.98 -7.11 6.91
C GLY A 168 15.53 -6.64 6.69
N ILE A 169 15.11 -6.50 5.43
CA ILE A 169 13.76 -6.05 5.07
C ILE A 169 12.93 -7.28 4.70
N ILE A 170 11.74 -7.38 5.30
CA ILE A 170 10.78 -8.46 5.06
C ILE A 170 9.69 -7.96 4.12
N ALA A 171 9.55 -8.58 2.95
CA ALA A 171 8.42 -8.35 2.05
C ALA A 171 7.49 -9.56 2.05
N VAL A 172 6.19 -9.31 2.32
CA VAL A 172 5.13 -10.33 2.38
C VAL A 172 3.89 -9.87 1.63
N ARG A 173 3.01 -10.83 1.31
CA ARG A 173 1.71 -10.60 0.68
C ARG A 173 0.64 -11.50 1.31
#